data_759133fd7ed70333bbbaf468c6787c5b
#
_entry.id   759133fd7ed70333bbbaf468c6787c5b
#
_cell.length_a   1.000
_cell.length_b   1.000
_cell.length_c   1.000
_cell.angle_alpha   90.00
_cell.angle_beta   90.00
_cell.angle_gamma   90.00
#
_symmetry.space_group_name_H-M   'P 1'
#
loop_
_entity.id
_entity.type
_entity.pdbx_description
1 polymer ?
#
loop_
_entity_poly.entity_id
_entity_poly.type
_entity_poly.pdbx_seq_one_letter_code
_entity_poly.pdbx_strand_id
1 'polypeptide(L)'
;MKTITQDRWNAAQTAEAANWQDAASRSSRVLYELTEHSEAAKVLDTYLGGKEDLDGLEVGIGPLGTGFLAVHAAGYFGRIIGLEPLPILDVNLADKAIQEYVRAIQSRVEVVQAKGEAIPFGDETFDVTCCINVIDHAQHPDAILEEIRRVTKCGGIFVFGVNTLSLLGRIKWRVLRWMRPDKFLFVAHPHIYGWGQMSRQLRGQSLTMLWDNKPSLWQRMAGHGRMSFWILERASAAICVG
;
A
#
# COMPACT_ATOMS: atom_id res chain seq x y z
N MET A 1 9.74 13.08 -0.77
CA MET A 1 10.34 11.96 -1.57
C MET A 1 10.70 12.45 -2.98
N LYS A 2 11.28 11.63 -3.85
CA LYS A 2 11.65 12.05 -5.20
C LYS A 2 10.46 11.89 -6.14
N THR A 3 10.11 12.93 -6.89
CA THR A 3 9.14 12.88 -8.00
C THR A 3 9.79 12.29 -9.24
N ILE A 4 9.03 11.59 -10.08
CA ILE A 4 9.44 11.11 -11.39
C ILE A 4 8.65 11.79 -12.52
N THR A 5 9.18 11.73 -13.75
CA THR A 5 8.49 12.27 -14.92
C THR A 5 7.25 11.47 -15.27
N GLN A 6 6.30 12.10 -15.97
CA GLN A 6 5.09 11.42 -16.47
C GLN A 6 5.44 10.21 -17.34
N ASP A 7 6.42 10.33 -18.26
CA ASP A 7 6.83 9.23 -19.13
C ASP A 7 7.38 8.05 -18.32
N ARG A 8 8.16 8.35 -17.26
CA ARG A 8 8.69 7.30 -16.39
C ARG A 8 7.58 6.61 -15.60
N TRP A 9 6.57 7.35 -15.17
CA TRP A 9 5.39 6.81 -14.51
C TRP A 9 4.55 5.97 -15.48
N ASN A 10 4.28 6.46 -16.69
CA ASN A 10 3.54 5.72 -17.73
C ASN A 10 4.23 4.38 -18.05
N ALA A 11 5.56 4.36 -18.16
CA ALA A 11 6.32 3.13 -18.39
C ALA A 11 6.15 2.14 -17.21
N ALA A 12 6.12 2.62 -15.96
CA ALA A 12 5.88 1.77 -14.79
C ALA A 12 4.46 1.18 -14.81
N GLN A 13 3.44 2.00 -15.09
CA GLN A 13 2.04 1.54 -15.18
C GLN A 13 1.85 0.51 -16.30
N THR A 14 2.47 0.72 -17.46
CA THR A 14 2.43 -0.24 -18.56
C THR A 14 3.05 -1.59 -18.17
N ALA A 15 4.19 -1.55 -17.48
CA ALA A 15 4.85 -2.76 -16.99
C ALA A 15 3.99 -3.49 -15.94
N GLU A 16 3.38 -2.76 -14.99
CA GLU A 16 2.46 -3.33 -14.00
C GLU A 16 1.22 -3.94 -14.66
N ALA A 17 0.58 -3.22 -15.60
CA ALA A 17 -0.57 -3.75 -16.33
C ALA A 17 -0.24 -5.06 -17.07
N ALA A 18 0.93 -5.14 -17.72
CA ALA A 18 1.40 -6.36 -18.38
C ALA A 18 1.64 -7.50 -17.40
N ASN A 19 2.22 -7.22 -16.21
CA ASN A 19 2.44 -8.21 -15.17
C ASN A 19 1.12 -8.77 -14.62
N TRP A 20 0.09 -7.94 -14.49
CA TRP A 20 -1.23 -8.37 -14.05
C TRP A 20 -1.99 -9.22 -15.08
N GLN A 21 -1.60 -9.19 -16.36
CA GLN A 21 -2.15 -10.09 -17.38
C GLN A 21 -1.62 -11.53 -17.25
N ASP A 22 -0.51 -11.77 -16.55
CA ASP A 22 0.03 -13.09 -16.31
C ASP A 22 -0.72 -13.83 -15.17
N ALA A 23 -1.27 -15.01 -15.48
CA ALA A 23 -2.09 -15.80 -14.53
C ALA A 23 -1.29 -16.26 -13.31
N ALA A 24 -0.03 -16.67 -13.50
CA ALA A 24 0.84 -17.12 -12.41
C ALA A 24 1.19 -15.97 -11.46
N SER A 25 1.41 -14.78 -12.01
CA SER A 25 1.64 -13.56 -11.22
C SER A 25 0.41 -13.19 -10.38
N ARG A 26 -0.80 -13.30 -10.92
CA ARG A 26 -2.05 -13.04 -10.17
C ARG A 26 -2.22 -14.00 -9.00
N SER A 27 -2.07 -15.29 -9.21
CA SER A 27 -2.24 -16.30 -8.17
C SER A 27 -1.20 -16.16 -7.06
N SER A 28 0.07 -15.88 -7.40
CA SER A 28 1.10 -15.67 -6.40
C SER A 28 0.90 -14.38 -5.60
N ARG A 29 0.32 -13.33 -6.18
CA ARG A 29 -0.02 -12.10 -5.45
C ARG A 29 -1.09 -12.33 -4.40
N VAL A 30 -2.17 -13.02 -4.73
CA VAL A 30 -3.23 -13.35 -3.76
C VAL A 30 -2.66 -14.14 -2.58
N LEU A 31 -1.82 -15.15 -2.85
CA LEU A 31 -1.16 -15.91 -1.78
C LEU A 31 -0.22 -15.05 -0.94
N TYR A 32 0.53 -14.15 -1.57
CA TYR A 32 1.42 -13.22 -0.89
C TYR A 32 0.65 -12.28 0.05
N GLU A 33 -0.46 -11.70 -0.41
CA GLU A 33 -1.30 -10.82 0.40
C GLU A 33 -1.87 -11.55 1.63
N LEU A 34 -2.28 -12.81 1.48
CA LEU A 34 -2.79 -13.62 2.58
C LEU A 34 -1.74 -13.93 3.64
N THR A 35 -0.48 -14.10 3.27
CA THR A 35 0.58 -14.58 4.17
C THR A 35 1.41 -13.44 4.76
N GLU A 36 1.93 -12.55 3.91
CA GLU A 36 2.89 -11.51 4.32
C GLU A 36 2.24 -10.36 5.12
N HIS A 37 0.93 -10.19 5.00
CA HIS A 37 0.21 -9.11 5.68
C HIS A 37 -0.39 -9.52 7.04
N SER A 38 -0.32 -10.80 7.40
CA SER A 38 -1.00 -11.36 8.58
C SER A 38 -0.54 -10.74 9.92
N GLU A 39 0.71 -10.35 10.05
CA GLU A 39 1.21 -9.69 11.27
C GLU A 39 0.58 -8.30 11.45
N ALA A 40 0.59 -7.48 10.38
CA ALA A 40 -0.02 -6.16 10.40
C ALA A 40 -1.54 -6.25 10.65
N ALA A 41 -2.21 -7.26 10.10
CA ALA A 41 -3.63 -7.50 10.29
C ALA A 41 -3.97 -7.78 11.76
N LYS A 42 -3.21 -8.67 12.43
CA LYS A 42 -3.39 -8.97 13.86
C LYS A 42 -3.18 -7.75 14.74
N VAL A 43 -2.23 -6.88 14.37
CA VAL A 43 -1.99 -5.66 15.14
C VAL A 43 -3.11 -4.65 14.88
N LEU A 44 -3.56 -4.48 13.63
CA LEU A 44 -4.71 -3.62 13.32
C LEU A 44 -5.95 -4.03 14.11
N ASP A 45 -6.22 -5.34 14.24
CA ASP A 45 -7.31 -5.91 15.02
C ASP A 45 -7.31 -5.39 16.47
N THR A 46 -6.13 -5.20 17.08
CA THR A 46 -6.04 -4.66 18.45
C THR A 46 -6.49 -3.21 18.57
N TYR A 47 -6.40 -2.42 17.50
CA TYR A 47 -6.85 -1.01 17.46
C TYR A 47 -8.29 -0.85 16.99
N LEU A 48 -8.83 -1.85 16.29
CA LEU A 48 -10.21 -1.84 15.79
C LEU A 48 -11.16 -2.61 16.71
N GLY A 49 -10.67 -3.43 17.64
CA GLY A 49 -11.49 -4.27 18.52
C GLY A 49 -12.64 -3.50 19.16
N GLY A 50 -13.86 -4.03 19.03
CA GLY A 50 -15.10 -3.41 19.52
C GLY A 50 -15.65 -2.25 18.66
N LYS A 51 -15.02 -1.93 17.55
CA LYS A 51 -15.55 -0.97 16.54
C LYS A 51 -16.29 -1.74 15.44
N GLU A 52 -17.26 -1.11 14.85
CA GLU A 52 -18.08 -1.63 13.76
C GLU A 52 -18.57 -0.47 12.87
N ASP A 53 -19.06 -0.79 11.71
CA ASP A 53 -19.62 0.16 10.74
C ASP A 53 -18.66 1.29 10.33
N LEU A 54 -17.36 0.98 10.24
CA LEU A 54 -16.32 1.93 9.89
C LEU A 54 -16.30 2.21 8.37
N ASP A 55 -15.87 3.42 7.99
CA ASP A 55 -15.52 3.76 6.61
C ASP A 55 -14.04 3.47 6.36
N GLY A 56 -13.75 2.57 5.41
CA GLY A 56 -12.39 2.20 5.01
C GLY A 56 -12.02 2.70 3.61
N LEU A 57 -10.78 3.16 3.44
CA LEU A 57 -10.19 3.47 2.15
C LEU A 57 -8.90 2.70 1.95
N GLU A 58 -8.76 2.01 0.83
CA GLU A 58 -7.50 1.41 0.40
C GLU A 58 -6.99 2.05 -0.89
N VAL A 59 -5.81 2.67 -0.83
CA VAL A 59 -5.15 3.29 -1.99
C VAL A 59 -4.29 2.25 -2.68
N GLY A 60 -4.53 2.00 -3.97
CA GLY A 60 -3.83 0.98 -4.76
C GLY A 60 -4.25 -0.43 -4.39
N ILE A 61 -5.56 -0.69 -4.43
CA ILE A 61 -6.12 -2.02 -4.09
C ILE A 61 -5.68 -3.13 -5.05
N GLY A 62 -5.07 -2.77 -6.17
CA GLY A 62 -4.66 -3.67 -7.23
C GLY A 62 -5.81 -4.04 -8.18
N PRO A 63 -5.51 -4.41 -9.44
CA PRO A 63 -6.51 -4.71 -10.46
C PRO A 63 -7.43 -5.90 -10.16
N LEU A 64 -7.09 -6.76 -9.20
CA LEU A 64 -8.01 -7.80 -8.72
C LEU A 64 -8.98 -7.32 -7.64
N GLY A 65 -8.81 -6.12 -7.09
CA GLY A 65 -9.65 -5.59 -6.03
C GLY A 65 -9.60 -6.41 -4.73
N THR A 66 -8.48 -7.07 -4.45
CA THR A 66 -8.26 -7.93 -3.28
C THR A 66 -7.37 -7.25 -2.24
N GLY A 67 -7.77 -6.08 -1.78
CA GLY A 67 -6.97 -5.29 -0.86
C GLY A 67 -6.94 -5.79 0.58
N PHE A 68 -6.01 -5.25 1.35
CA PHE A 68 -5.74 -5.61 2.73
C PHE A 68 -6.96 -5.48 3.66
N LEU A 69 -7.71 -4.38 3.55
CA LEU A 69 -8.88 -4.15 4.41
C LEU A 69 -9.98 -5.19 4.15
N ALA A 70 -10.25 -5.48 2.87
CA ALA A 70 -11.28 -6.45 2.49
C ALA A 70 -10.90 -7.90 2.81
N VAL A 71 -9.60 -8.21 2.77
CA VAL A 71 -9.06 -9.56 3.05
C VAL A 71 -8.98 -9.80 4.56
N HIS A 72 -8.46 -8.84 5.31
CA HIS A 72 -8.04 -9.08 6.69
C HIS A 72 -8.93 -8.42 7.75
N ALA A 73 -9.72 -7.41 7.39
CA ALA A 73 -10.42 -6.58 8.37
C ALA A 73 -11.89 -6.29 7.99
N ALA A 74 -12.44 -6.96 6.98
CA ALA A 74 -13.76 -6.65 6.43
C ALA A 74 -14.90 -6.59 7.47
N GLY A 75 -14.81 -7.35 8.57
CA GLY A 75 -15.82 -7.39 9.61
C GLY A 75 -15.99 -6.09 10.41
N TYR A 76 -15.05 -5.17 10.32
CA TYR A 76 -15.12 -3.87 10.99
C TYR A 76 -15.81 -2.77 10.16
N PHE A 77 -15.98 -3.01 8.85
CA PHE A 77 -16.37 -1.95 7.92
C PHE A 77 -17.82 -2.10 7.44
N GLY A 78 -18.57 -1.01 7.51
CA GLY A 78 -19.83 -0.83 6.79
C GLY A 78 -19.56 -0.54 5.30
N ARG A 79 -18.44 0.13 4.99
CA ARG A 79 -18.05 0.44 3.62
C ARG A 79 -16.53 0.37 3.46
N ILE A 80 -16.07 -0.27 2.36
CA ILE A 80 -14.68 -0.26 1.92
C ILE A 80 -14.61 0.31 0.52
N ILE A 81 -13.84 1.39 0.35
CA ILE A 81 -13.52 1.97 -0.96
C ILE A 81 -12.10 1.53 -1.35
N GLY A 82 -11.93 1.03 -2.58
CA GLY A 82 -10.64 0.74 -3.17
C GLY A 82 -10.30 1.72 -4.29
N LEU A 83 -9.18 2.42 -4.24
CA LEU A 83 -8.67 3.22 -5.34
C LEU A 83 -7.68 2.41 -6.18
N GLU A 84 -7.87 2.40 -7.51
CA GLU A 84 -6.95 1.74 -8.43
C GLU A 84 -6.90 2.56 -9.75
N PRO A 85 -5.72 2.99 -10.22
CA PRO A 85 -5.61 3.71 -11.49
C PRO A 85 -5.74 2.78 -12.71
N LEU A 86 -5.43 1.49 -12.57
CA LEU A 86 -5.58 0.50 -13.63
C LEU A 86 -7.03 -0.03 -13.68
N PRO A 87 -7.51 -0.48 -14.85
CA PRO A 87 -8.81 -1.15 -14.94
C PRO A 87 -8.86 -2.42 -14.09
N ILE A 88 -9.98 -2.64 -13.42
CA ILE A 88 -10.22 -3.88 -12.67
C ILE A 88 -10.31 -5.04 -13.65
N LEU A 89 -9.63 -6.11 -13.35
CA LEU A 89 -9.61 -7.32 -14.15
C LEU A 89 -10.86 -8.17 -13.90
N ASP A 90 -11.33 -8.83 -14.95
CA ASP A 90 -12.36 -9.85 -14.80
C ASP A 90 -11.83 -11.01 -13.93
N VAL A 91 -12.57 -11.34 -12.89
CA VAL A 91 -12.26 -12.44 -11.98
C VAL A 91 -12.10 -13.78 -12.71
N ASN A 92 -12.75 -13.97 -13.86
CA ASN A 92 -12.60 -15.16 -14.68
C ASN A 92 -11.19 -15.35 -15.26
N LEU A 93 -10.37 -14.30 -15.24
CA LEU A 93 -8.95 -14.37 -15.60
C LEU A 93 -8.08 -14.93 -14.46
N ALA A 94 -8.59 -15.00 -13.22
CA ALA A 94 -7.90 -15.62 -12.11
C ALA A 94 -7.91 -17.16 -12.23
N ASP A 95 -6.99 -17.82 -11.53
CA ASP A 95 -7.01 -19.29 -11.41
C ASP A 95 -8.34 -19.75 -10.81
N LYS A 96 -8.90 -20.83 -11.36
CA LYS A 96 -10.19 -21.38 -10.89
C LYS A 96 -10.22 -21.64 -9.38
N ALA A 97 -9.08 -22.04 -8.82
CA ALA A 97 -8.95 -22.32 -7.38
C ALA A 97 -9.17 -21.08 -6.49
N ILE A 98 -8.97 -19.87 -7.02
CA ILE A 98 -9.09 -18.62 -6.26
C ILE A 98 -10.24 -17.73 -6.72
N GLN A 99 -10.92 -18.06 -7.82
CA GLN A 99 -12.00 -17.23 -8.39
C GLN A 99 -13.11 -16.93 -7.38
N GLU A 100 -13.57 -17.97 -6.68
CA GLU A 100 -14.66 -17.84 -5.69
C GLU A 100 -14.24 -16.94 -4.52
N TYR A 101 -13.01 -17.10 -4.04
CA TYR A 101 -12.42 -16.26 -3.03
C TYR A 101 -12.30 -14.81 -3.49
N VAL A 102 -11.78 -14.56 -4.68
CA VAL A 102 -11.64 -13.21 -5.25
C VAL A 102 -13.01 -12.55 -5.41
N ARG A 103 -14.05 -13.28 -5.90
CA ARG A 103 -15.43 -12.76 -6.00
C ARG A 103 -15.99 -12.36 -4.63
N ALA A 104 -15.77 -13.19 -3.62
CA ALA A 104 -16.25 -12.91 -2.27
C ALA A 104 -15.60 -11.66 -1.68
N ILE A 105 -14.33 -11.37 -2.00
CA ILE A 105 -13.65 -10.15 -1.56
C ILE A 105 -14.11 -8.95 -2.38
N GLN A 106 -14.15 -9.06 -3.72
CA GLN A 106 -14.60 -7.98 -4.60
C GLN A 106 -16.02 -7.50 -4.25
N SER A 107 -16.90 -8.40 -3.81
CA SER A 107 -18.26 -8.02 -3.39
C SER A 107 -18.33 -7.12 -2.16
N ARG A 108 -17.23 -6.96 -1.42
CA ARG A 108 -17.13 -6.13 -0.21
C ARG A 108 -16.52 -4.76 -0.48
N VAL A 109 -16.05 -4.51 -1.70
CA VAL A 109 -15.29 -3.31 -2.05
C VAL A 109 -15.99 -2.55 -3.17
N GLU A 110 -16.17 -1.25 -2.96
CA GLU A 110 -16.52 -0.32 -4.01
C GLU A 110 -15.24 0.22 -4.65
N VAL A 111 -14.98 -0.10 -5.92
CA VAL A 111 -13.75 0.35 -6.59
C VAL A 111 -13.98 1.65 -7.32
N VAL A 112 -13.10 2.62 -7.06
CA VAL A 112 -13.07 3.92 -7.73
C VAL A 112 -11.78 4.03 -8.53
N GLN A 113 -11.89 4.27 -9.84
CA GLN A 113 -10.73 4.45 -10.71
C GLN A 113 -10.13 5.84 -10.50
N ALA A 114 -9.10 5.93 -9.67
CA ALA A 114 -8.42 7.18 -9.35
C ALA A 114 -6.96 6.92 -8.93
N LYS A 115 -6.15 8.00 -8.96
CA LYS A 115 -4.78 8.00 -8.47
C LYS A 115 -4.75 8.39 -6.99
N GLY A 116 -3.82 7.80 -6.24
CA GLY A 116 -3.62 8.17 -4.84
C GLY A 116 -3.10 9.59 -4.61
N GLU A 117 -2.53 10.23 -5.65
CA GLU A 117 -2.10 11.63 -5.63
C GLU A 117 -3.26 12.65 -5.70
N ALA A 118 -4.50 12.20 -5.97
CA ALA A 118 -5.70 13.03 -6.04
C ALA A 118 -6.91 12.18 -5.65
N ILE A 119 -7.11 11.98 -4.36
CA ILE A 119 -8.18 11.15 -3.80
C ILE A 119 -9.52 11.90 -3.90
N PRO A 120 -10.54 11.37 -4.64
CA PRO A 120 -11.78 12.10 -4.95
C PRO A 120 -12.79 12.07 -3.80
N PHE A 121 -12.32 12.24 -2.57
CA PHE A 121 -13.15 12.31 -1.37
C PHE A 121 -12.79 13.52 -0.52
N GLY A 122 -13.75 13.97 0.30
CA GLY A 122 -13.57 15.11 1.21
C GLY A 122 -12.57 14.83 2.32
N ASP A 123 -12.20 15.89 3.04
CA ASP A 123 -11.35 15.77 4.23
C ASP A 123 -12.05 14.92 5.30
N GLU A 124 -11.28 14.21 6.09
CA GLU A 124 -11.77 13.46 7.28
C GLU A 124 -12.97 12.54 6.97
N THR A 125 -12.91 11.85 5.82
CA THR A 125 -13.99 10.95 5.38
C THR A 125 -13.88 9.56 6.00
N PHE A 126 -12.64 9.03 6.15
CA PHE A 126 -12.42 7.62 6.47
C PHE A 126 -11.88 7.41 7.89
N ASP A 127 -12.42 6.39 8.57
CA ASP A 127 -11.95 5.95 9.88
C ASP A 127 -10.62 5.21 9.79
N VAL A 128 -10.44 4.43 8.71
CA VAL A 128 -9.23 3.68 8.42
C VAL A 128 -8.82 3.89 6.97
N THR A 129 -7.57 4.25 6.78
CA THR A 129 -6.96 4.31 5.45
C THR A 129 -5.82 3.29 5.33
N CYS A 130 -5.62 2.74 4.15
CA CYS A 130 -4.59 1.75 3.86
C CYS A 130 -3.84 2.11 2.58
N CYS A 131 -2.51 1.89 2.56
CA CYS A 131 -1.67 2.09 1.39
C CYS A 131 -0.49 1.11 1.45
N ILE A 132 -0.56 0.04 0.66
CA ILE A 132 0.42 -1.05 0.69
C ILE A 132 0.96 -1.30 -0.71
N ASN A 133 2.31 -1.26 -0.87
CA ASN A 133 3.00 -1.44 -2.16
C ASN A 133 2.53 -0.49 -3.27
N VAL A 134 2.33 0.78 -2.97
CA VAL A 134 1.85 1.81 -3.91
C VAL A 134 2.89 2.89 -4.17
N ILE A 135 3.49 3.44 -3.12
CA ILE A 135 4.36 4.61 -3.25
C ILE A 135 5.65 4.35 -4.03
N ASP A 136 6.07 3.11 -4.13
CA ASP A 136 7.22 2.69 -4.93
C ASP A 136 6.94 2.71 -6.44
N HIS A 137 5.64 2.75 -6.84
CA HIS A 137 5.15 2.92 -8.20
C HIS A 137 4.65 4.35 -8.49
N ALA A 138 4.51 5.21 -7.50
CA ALA A 138 3.88 6.52 -7.59
C ALA A 138 4.69 7.53 -8.42
N GLN A 139 3.99 8.48 -9.02
CA GLN A 139 4.63 9.65 -9.65
C GLN A 139 5.09 10.66 -8.59
N HIS A 140 4.22 10.96 -7.63
CA HIS A 140 4.40 11.92 -6.55
C HIS A 140 4.13 11.26 -5.19
N PRO A 141 5.06 10.46 -4.64
CA PRO A 141 4.82 9.71 -3.40
C PRO A 141 4.43 10.56 -2.19
N ASP A 142 4.95 11.80 -2.10
CA ASP A 142 4.58 12.74 -1.02
C ASP A 142 3.12 13.17 -1.13
N ALA A 143 2.62 13.43 -2.34
CA ALA A 143 1.22 13.81 -2.56
C ALA A 143 0.25 12.69 -2.11
N ILE A 144 0.60 11.43 -2.32
CA ILE A 144 -0.23 10.31 -1.82
C ILE A 144 -0.33 10.35 -0.30
N LEU A 145 0.78 10.55 0.41
CA LEU A 145 0.77 10.61 1.88
C LEU A 145 -0.02 11.83 2.40
N GLU A 146 0.08 12.96 1.72
CA GLU A 146 -0.68 14.18 2.04
C GLU A 146 -2.18 13.95 1.85
N GLU A 147 -2.60 13.34 0.74
CA GLU A 147 -3.98 13.01 0.46
C GLU A 147 -4.55 11.98 1.46
N ILE A 148 -3.81 10.91 1.75
CA ILE A 148 -4.21 9.93 2.76
C ILE A 148 -4.42 10.63 4.12
N ARG A 149 -3.48 11.47 4.55
CA ARG A 149 -3.63 12.25 5.78
C ARG A 149 -4.85 13.15 5.74
N ARG A 150 -5.13 13.79 4.59
CA ARG A 150 -6.27 14.69 4.42
C ARG A 150 -7.60 13.96 4.60
N VAL A 151 -7.76 12.80 3.95
CA VAL A 151 -9.03 12.06 3.95
C VAL A 151 -9.23 11.17 5.18
N THR A 152 -8.18 10.86 5.95
CA THR A 152 -8.29 10.12 7.22
C THR A 152 -8.86 11.04 8.29
N LYS A 153 -9.87 10.61 9.05
CA LYS A 153 -10.45 11.35 10.18
C LYS A 153 -9.39 11.64 11.25
N CYS A 154 -9.56 12.70 12.03
CA CYS A 154 -8.77 12.91 13.26
C CYS A 154 -8.99 11.71 14.20
N GLY A 155 -7.91 11.12 14.74
CA GLY A 155 -7.95 9.87 15.51
C GLY A 155 -8.17 8.62 14.65
N GLY A 156 -8.27 8.77 13.33
CA GLY A 156 -8.36 7.64 12.39
C GLY A 156 -7.02 6.92 12.20
N ILE A 157 -7.09 5.67 11.77
CA ILE A 157 -5.94 4.78 11.62
C ILE A 157 -5.44 4.80 10.17
N PHE A 158 -4.12 4.89 10.01
CA PHE A 158 -3.46 4.71 8.72
C PHE A 158 -2.54 3.48 8.75
N VAL A 159 -2.86 2.48 7.92
CA VAL A 159 -2.02 1.30 7.68
C VAL A 159 -1.15 1.55 6.46
N PHE A 160 0.14 1.57 6.66
CA PHE A 160 1.11 1.79 5.58
C PHE A 160 2.04 0.60 5.42
N GLY A 161 2.27 0.17 4.18
CA GLY A 161 3.19 -0.91 3.87
C GLY A 161 3.98 -0.66 2.59
N VAL A 162 5.28 -0.96 2.60
CA VAL A 162 6.13 -0.91 1.41
C VAL A 162 7.32 -1.85 1.53
N ASN A 163 7.76 -2.40 0.40
CA ASN A 163 9.00 -3.16 0.35
C ASN A 163 10.21 -2.27 0.66
N THR A 164 10.95 -2.62 1.72
CA THR A 164 12.16 -1.91 2.11
C THR A 164 13.40 -2.75 1.85
N LEU A 165 14.45 -2.09 1.40
CA LEU A 165 15.76 -2.70 1.17
C LEU A 165 16.75 -2.30 2.27
N SER A 166 17.64 -3.24 2.63
CA SER A 166 18.81 -2.93 3.46
C SER A 166 19.74 -1.94 2.77
N LEU A 167 20.71 -1.41 3.49
CA LEU A 167 21.71 -0.51 2.89
C LEU A 167 22.45 -1.19 1.73
N LEU A 168 22.95 -2.41 1.92
CA LEU A 168 23.61 -3.17 0.86
C LEU A 168 22.64 -3.53 -0.27
N GLY A 169 21.39 -3.88 0.05
CA GLY A 169 20.33 -4.13 -0.93
C GLY A 169 20.08 -2.93 -1.85
N ARG A 170 20.06 -1.70 -1.30
CA ARG A 170 19.88 -0.47 -2.10
C ARG A 170 21.09 -0.18 -2.99
N ILE A 171 22.30 -0.47 -2.52
CA ILE A 171 23.52 -0.34 -3.35
C ILE A 171 23.45 -1.34 -4.50
N LYS A 172 23.19 -2.63 -4.20
CA LYS A 172 23.03 -3.68 -5.19
C LYS A 172 21.95 -3.34 -6.23
N TRP A 173 20.79 -2.86 -5.77
CA TRP A 173 19.70 -2.40 -6.64
C TRP A 173 20.17 -1.34 -7.64
N ARG A 174 20.88 -0.31 -7.19
CA ARG A 174 21.37 0.78 -8.05
C ARG A 174 22.33 0.26 -9.12
N VAL A 175 23.26 -0.61 -8.74
CA VAL A 175 24.21 -1.23 -9.67
C VAL A 175 23.48 -2.10 -10.70
N LEU A 176 22.58 -2.98 -10.27
CA LEU A 176 21.84 -3.85 -11.16
C LEU A 176 20.91 -3.07 -12.10
N ARG A 177 20.28 -2.01 -11.62
CA ARG A 177 19.44 -1.12 -12.44
C ARG A 177 20.28 -0.40 -13.51
N TRP A 178 21.50 0.00 -13.17
CA TRP A 178 22.41 0.59 -14.15
C TRP A 178 22.83 -0.42 -15.23
N MET A 179 23.06 -1.68 -14.85
CA MET A 179 23.45 -2.75 -15.77
C MET A 179 22.29 -3.28 -16.62
N ARG A 180 21.07 -3.28 -16.11
CA ARG A 180 19.88 -3.87 -16.74
C ARG A 180 18.64 -3.01 -16.50
N PRO A 181 18.58 -1.80 -17.06
CA PRO A 181 17.50 -0.84 -16.80
C PRO A 181 16.13 -1.29 -17.34
N ASP A 182 16.11 -2.19 -18.29
CA ASP A 182 14.96 -2.75 -19.00
C ASP A 182 14.22 -3.86 -18.24
N LYS A 183 14.83 -4.41 -17.17
CA LYS A 183 14.15 -5.44 -16.40
C LYS A 183 12.87 -4.91 -15.75
N PHE A 184 11.79 -5.72 -15.81
CA PHE A 184 10.50 -5.44 -15.20
C PHE A 184 10.62 -4.82 -13.80
N LEU A 185 11.38 -5.46 -12.91
CA LEU A 185 11.58 -5.00 -11.54
C LEU A 185 12.06 -3.54 -11.44
N PHE A 186 12.92 -3.07 -12.37
CA PHE A 186 13.45 -1.70 -12.37
C PHE A 186 12.55 -0.73 -13.13
N VAL A 187 11.75 -1.24 -14.08
CA VAL A 187 10.77 -0.43 -14.80
C VAL A 187 9.55 -0.20 -13.92
N ALA A 188 9.00 -1.22 -13.32
CA ALA A 188 7.80 -1.13 -12.49
C ALA A 188 8.03 -0.34 -11.19
N HIS A 189 9.21 -0.49 -10.55
CA HIS A 189 9.52 0.17 -9.28
C HIS A 189 10.51 1.33 -9.43
N PRO A 190 10.04 2.53 -9.76
CA PRO A 190 10.91 3.72 -9.90
C PRO A 190 11.56 4.13 -8.59
N HIS A 191 10.94 3.83 -7.46
CA HIS A 191 11.43 4.18 -6.13
C HIS A 191 11.86 2.95 -5.34
N ILE A 192 12.86 3.14 -4.49
CA ILE A 192 13.30 2.17 -3.49
C ILE A 192 13.51 2.86 -2.16
N TYR A 193 13.08 2.22 -1.10
CA TYR A 193 13.10 2.77 0.23
C TYR A 193 13.91 1.91 1.21
N GLY A 194 14.47 2.57 2.23
CA GLY A 194 14.97 1.90 3.41
C GLY A 194 14.04 2.16 4.58
N TRP A 195 13.91 1.20 5.49
CA TRP A 195 13.01 1.30 6.63
C TRP A 195 13.16 2.63 7.41
N GLY A 196 14.39 3.02 7.75
CA GLY A 196 14.63 4.27 8.49
C GLY A 196 14.30 5.55 7.72
N GLN A 197 14.36 5.51 6.38
CA GLN A 197 13.92 6.61 5.52
C GLN A 197 12.40 6.77 5.60
N MET A 198 11.66 5.66 5.44
CA MET A 198 10.20 5.69 5.50
C MET A 198 9.68 6.07 6.87
N SER A 199 10.25 5.50 7.94
CA SER A 199 9.85 5.88 9.31
C SER A 199 10.03 7.37 9.60
N ARG A 200 11.08 8.02 9.06
CA ARG A 200 11.24 9.49 9.19
C ARG A 200 10.21 10.26 8.38
N GLN A 201 9.91 9.80 7.16
CA GLN A 201 8.94 10.44 6.27
C GLN A 201 7.53 10.41 6.88
N LEU A 202 7.11 9.26 7.40
CA LEU A 202 5.80 9.10 8.03
C LEU A 202 5.66 9.95 9.29
N ARG A 203 6.69 10.02 10.14
CA ARG A 203 6.69 10.88 11.34
C ARG A 203 6.61 12.37 11.01
N GLY A 204 7.09 12.79 9.84
CA GLY A 204 7.00 14.17 9.36
C GLY A 204 5.59 14.61 8.92
N GLN A 205 4.61 13.69 8.88
CA GLN A 205 3.23 13.94 8.40
C GLN A 205 2.22 14.24 9.52
N SER A 206 2.66 14.60 10.71
CA SER A 206 1.77 14.77 11.88
C SER A 206 0.96 13.49 12.20
N LEU A 207 1.61 12.35 12.06
CA LEU A 207 1.07 11.04 12.36
C LEU A 207 1.78 10.47 13.59
N THR A 208 1.02 9.94 14.52
CA THR A 208 1.54 9.22 15.69
C THR A 208 1.79 7.76 15.32
N MET A 209 3.02 7.28 15.52
CA MET A 209 3.38 5.89 15.28
C MET A 209 2.80 5.01 16.40
N LEU A 210 1.89 4.12 16.08
CA LEU A 210 1.32 3.15 17.00
C LEU A 210 2.12 1.84 17.01
N TRP A 211 2.52 1.38 15.82
CA TRP A 211 3.30 0.15 15.68
C TRP A 211 4.09 0.14 14.38
N ASP A 212 5.22 -0.56 14.37
CA ASP A 212 5.97 -0.95 13.18
C ASP A 212 6.65 -2.32 13.34
N ASN A 213 6.84 -3.04 12.25
CA ASN A 213 7.61 -4.29 12.23
C ASN A 213 9.11 -4.02 12.02
N LYS A 214 9.68 -3.16 12.85
CA LYS A 214 11.06 -2.68 12.76
C LYS A 214 12.10 -3.80 12.56
N PRO A 215 12.88 -3.77 11.48
CA PRO A 215 13.94 -4.73 11.27
C PRO A 215 15.12 -4.51 12.24
N SER A 216 15.81 -5.58 12.60
CA SER A 216 17.03 -5.51 13.41
C SER A 216 18.11 -4.66 12.71
N LEU A 217 19.13 -4.23 13.46
CA LEU A 217 20.24 -3.46 12.90
C LEU A 217 20.91 -4.20 11.73
N TRP A 218 21.16 -5.50 11.91
CA TRP A 218 21.75 -6.35 10.86
C TRP A 218 20.88 -6.40 9.60
N GLN A 219 19.57 -6.62 9.76
CA GLN A 219 18.63 -6.64 8.63
C GLN A 219 18.62 -5.31 7.88
N ARG A 220 18.73 -4.18 8.59
CA ARG A 220 18.80 -2.84 7.96
C ARG A 220 20.10 -2.61 7.20
N MET A 221 21.21 -3.23 7.64
CA MET A 221 22.52 -3.08 7.00
C MET A 221 22.70 -4.02 5.83
N ALA A 222 22.47 -5.33 6.02
CA ALA A 222 22.85 -6.39 5.09
C ALA A 222 21.76 -7.43 4.80
N GLY A 223 20.59 -7.34 5.44
CA GLY A 223 19.49 -8.29 5.23
C GLY A 223 18.89 -8.20 3.82
N HIS A 224 18.06 -9.19 3.49
CA HIS A 224 17.26 -9.18 2.28
C HIS A 224 16.20 -8.06 2.33
N GLY A 225 15.63 -7.72 1.17
CA GLY A 225 14.43 -6.89 1.10
C GLY A 225 13.26 -7.56 1.81
N ARG A 226 12.41 -6.77 2.45
CA ARG A 226 11.23 -7.28 3.18
C ARG A 226 10.08 -6.31 3.09
N MET A 227 8.88 -6.83 3.22
CA MET A 227 7.70 -6.02 3.47
C MET A 227 7.80 -5.38 4.85
N SER A 228 7.70 -4.07 4.90
CA SER A 228 7.71 -3.31 6.13
C SER A 228 6.38 -2.61 6.30
N PHE A 229 5.84 -2.68 7.51
CA PHE A 229 4.54 -2.12 7.86
C PHE A 229 4.68 -1.09 8.98
N TRP A 230 3.77 -0.13 8.95
CA TRP A 230 3.54 0.88 9.99
C TRP A 230 2.04 1.03 10.19
N ILE A 231 1.61 1.07 11.43
CA ILE A 231 0.27 1.48 11.83
C ILE A 231 0.41 2.80 12.55
N LEU A 232 -0.33 3.80 12.06
CA LEU A 232 -0.24 5.17 12.52
C LEU A 232 -1.65 5.69 12.86
N GLU A 233 -1.72 6.67 13.73
CA GLU A 233 -2.92 7.42 14.03
C GLU A 233 -2.75 8.85 13.56
N ARG A 234 -3.76 9.41 12.91
CA ARG A 234 -3.79 10.83 12.61
C ARG A 234 -4.03 11.60 13.92
N ALA A 235 -3.08 12.47 14.29
CA ALA A 235 -3.21 13.27 15.50
C ALA A 235 -4.52 14.06 15.52
N SER A 236 -5.19 14.10 16.67
CA SER A 236 -6.39 14.93 16.85
C SER A 236 -6.03 16.41 16.80
N ALA A 237 -6.93 17.25 16.30
CA ALA A 237 -6.72 18.68 16.14
C ALA A 237 -6.33 19.44 17.45
N ALA A 238 -6.58 18.84 18.61
CA ALA A 238 -6.19 19.41 19.92
C ALA A 238 -4.68 19.48 20.16
N ILE A 239 -3.84 18.75 19.38
CA ILE A 239 -2.37 18.76 19.50
C ILE A 239 -1.72 19.75 18.52
N CYS A 240 -2.46 20.30 17.56
CA CYS A 240 -1.95 21.20 16.53
C CYS A 240 -2.04 22.70 16.91
N VAL A 241 -2.48 23.05 18.12
CA VAL A 241 -2.63 24.43 18.62
C VAL A 241 -1.71 24.63 19.84
N GLY A 242 -0.45 24.25 19.69
CA GLY A 242 0.60 24.49 20.68
C GLY A 242 1.84 25.06 20.03
#